data_c50cf87b23dbff70d619635fda450c65
#
_entry.id   c50cf87b23dbff70d619635fda450c65
#
_cell.length_a   1.000
_cell.length_b   1.000
_cell.length_c   1.000
_cell.angle_alpha   90.00
_cell.angle_beta   90.00
_cell.angle_gamma   90.00
#
_symmetry.space_group_name_H-M   'P 1'
#
loop_
_entity.id
_entity.type
_entity.pdbx_description
1 polymer ?
#
loop_
_entity_poly.entity_id
_entity_poly.type
_entity_poly.pdbx_seq_one_letter_code
_entity_poly.pdbx_strand_id
1 'polypeptide(L)'
;MYKRILILSIIFFSFAASQKIAPDITDEKKRLLVLTADESKPDDALDRKISKIVAEVASRLGRYEVIDRNQLESILNELALHQAGFIAGKDIIELGGIASAKEAMKVQINHFSQKGIPPEDKDEGEDNDDRGFWEMVVYESVKGAIRSATTPKEEEPYAYNMQTIIHADIIFLDIESGKTLNTFPISAMHTGGSRGESLSKALTIVRWNVSRSLRELYTITSEVLDVDGSNVTLYLGSEMGVKKGIVYEISRLDKKKTLKDREVIIPGRSVGLIRIDRVSGDASTGKIVRKWGRVKKGYKAVEMIHPPTVASGLYFSYNFEKSGFDRGGISFQLKPFNRWSFNGFLGGGNIIDSHNRRDGMFTIGGGFIYRFLYTPKFNLCVTADVPFNVVFRSDDKEHNVSTLLITSHIGLQTEIMLNRKLDIVFQAGVSSSGVHGNWQYNEGDGEDSKSYDAEWSDLGEPTLDASAMYVNISIRFLSID
;
A
#
# COMPACT_ATOMS: atom_id res chain seq x y z
N MET A 1 -36.22 -75.76 6.78
CA MET A 1 -35.10 -75.44 5.85
C MET A 1 -35.38 -74.11 5.19
N TYR A 2 -34.95 -72.97 5.78
CA TYR A 2 -35.17 -71.59 5.25
C TYR A 2 -33.88 -71.11 4.72
N LYS A 3 -33.75 -70.90 3.40
CA LYS A 3 -32.65 -70.17 2.74
C LYS A 3 -32.90 -68.68 2.90
N ARG A 4 -32.08 -67.99 3.68
CA ARG A 4 -32.03 -66.55 3.76
C ARG A 4 -31.24 -66.06 2.56
N ILE A 5 -31.88 -65.33 1.65
CA ILE A 5 -31.27 -64.58 0.58
C ILE A 5 -30.85 -63.23 1.17
N LEU A 6 -29.56 -63.04 1.28
CA LEU A 6 -28.96 -61.74 1.70
C LEU A 6 -28.85 -60.85 0.46
N ILE A 7 -29.76 -59.88 0.35
CA ILE A 7 -29.64 -58.84 -0.72
C ILE A 7 -28.63 -57.77 -0.23
N LEU A 8 -27.44 -57.82 -0.83
CA LEU A 8 -26.41 -56.83 -0.62
C LEU A 8 -26.76 -55.60 -1.47
N SER A 9 -27.40 -54.60 -0.87
CA SER A 9 -27.61 -53.29 -1.50
C SER A 9 -26.27 -52.53 -1.56
N ILE A 10 -25.60 -52.59 -2.72
CA ILE A 10 -24.46 -51.77 -3.03
C ILE A 10 -24.98 -50.35 -3.28
N ILE A 11 -24.92 -49.51 -2.25
CA ILE A 11 -25.14 -48.07 -2.39
C ILE A 11 -23.91 -47.50 -3.13
N PHE A 12 -24.06 -47.35 -4.43
CA PHE A 12 -23.12 -46.50 -5.21
C PHE A 12 -23.28 -45.07 -4.76
N PHE A 13 -22.48 -44.66 -3.78
CA PHE A 13 -22.20 -43.24 -3.60
C PHE A 13 -21.41 -42.75 -4.82
N SER A 14 -22.11 -42.24 -5.81
CA SER A 14 -21.49 -41.44 -6.86
C SER A 14 -20.89 -40.19 -6.21
N PHE A 15 -19.64 -40.30 -5.81
CA PHE A 15 -18.81 -39.12 -5.56
C PHE A 15 -18.75 -38.36 -6.88
N ALA A 16 -19.58 -37.33 -7.04
CA ALA A 16 -19.43 -36.38 -8.10
C ALA A 16 -18.00 -35.79 -7.97
N ALA A 17 -17.06 -36.36 -8.70
CA ALA A 17 -15.68 -35.92 -8.71
C ALA A 17 -15.69 -34.47 -9.23
N SER A 18 -15.45 -33.55 -8.35
CA SER A 18 -15.32 -32.13 -8.70
C SER A 18 -14.15 -32.00 -9.70
N GLN A 19 -14.47 -31.67 -10.93
CA GLN A 19 -13.47 -31.51 -11.98
C GLN A 19 -12.64 -30.28 -11.69
N LYS A 20 -11.30 -30.43 -11.65
CA LYS A 20 -10.37 -29.31 -11.53
C LYS A 20 -10.29 -28.61 -12.88
N ILE A 21 -10.35 -27.29 -12.83
CA ILE A 21 -10.22 -26.44 -14.01
C ILE A 21 -8.74 -26.04 -14.10
N ALA A 22 -8.16 -26.13 -15.30
CA ALA A 22 -6.85 -25.57 -15.57
C ALA A 22 -6.87 -24.05 -15.26
N PRO A 23 -5.75 -23.47 -14.79
CA PRO A 23 -5.71 -22.03 -14.56
C PRO A 23 -5.93 -21.31 -15.89
N ASP A 24 -6.75 -20.26 -15.84
CA ASP A 24 -6.88 -19.32 -16.95
C ASP A 24 -5.64 -18.43 -16.96
N ILE A 25 -4.65 -18.82 -17.76
CA ILE A 25 -3.35 -18.15 -17.84
C ILE A 25 -3.48 -16.95 -18.74
N THR A 26 -2.88 -15.84 -18.34
CA THR A 26 -2.78 -14.62 -19.13
C THR A 26 -1.66 -14.78 -20.16
N ASP A 27 -1.89 -15.45 -21.27
CA ASP A 27 -0.90 -15.78 -22.30
C ASP A 27 -0.82 -14.75 -23.44
N GLU A 28 -1.83 -13.88 -23.58
CA GLU A 28 -1.90 -12.86 -24.61
C GLU A 28 -2.03 -11.45 -24.03
N LYS A 29 -1.42 -10.48 -24.70
CA LYS A 29 -1.65 -9.05 -24.38
C LYS A 29 -3.02 -8.64 -24.86
N LYS A 30 -3.69 -7.82 -24.06
CA LYS A 30 -4.95 -7.21 -24.48
C LYS A 30 -4.68 -6.04 -25.41
N ARG A 31 -5.36 -6.02 -26.57
CA ARG A 31 -5.35 -4.88 -27.46
C ARG A 31 -6.29 -3.81 -26.94
N LEU A 32 -5.74 -2.62 -26.72
CA LEU A 32 -6.42 -1.50 -26.10
C LEU A 32 -6.33 -0.27 -26.99
N LEU A 33 -7.48 0.23 -27.43
CA LEU A 33 -7.57 1.50 -28.12
C LEU A 33 -7.71 2.64 -27.10
N VAL A 34 -6.78 3.60 -27.13
CA VAL A 34 -6.88 4.81 -26.30
C VAL A 34 -7.44 5.95 -27.15
N LEU A 35 -8.65 6.38 -26.80
CA LEU A 35 -9.33 7.49 -27.45
C LEU A 35 -8.81 8.80 -26.89
N THR A 36 -8.27 9.65 -27.76
CA THR A 36 -7.82 11.00 -27.41
C THR A 36 -8.85 12.02 -27.87
N ALA A 37 -8.94 13.14 -27.15
CA ALA A 37 -9.79 14.26 -27.58
C ALA A 37 -9.27 14.88 -28.88
N ASP A 38 -10.16 15.54 -29.61
CA ASP A 38 -9.88 16.17 -30.90
C ASP A 38 -8.82 17.28 -30.75
N GLU A 39 -7.81 17.25 -31.62
CA GLU A 39 -6.72 18.24 -31.60
C GLU A 39 -7.19 19.65 -31.97
N SER A 40 -8.33 19.76 -32.68
CA SER A 40 -8.87 21.04 -33.11
C SER A 40 -9.45 21.90 -31.99
N LYS A 41 -9.70 21.32 -30.79
CA LYS A 41 -10.30 22.03 -29.65
C LYS A 41 -9.23 22.39 -28.61
N PRO A 42 -8.92 23.68 -28.39
CA PRO A 42 -7.94 24.14 -27.39
C PRO A 42 -8.28 23.70 -25.97
N ASP A 43 -9.58 23.64 -25.63
CA ASP A 43 -10.06 23.30 -24.28
C ASP A 43 -9.76 21.84 -23.86
N ASP A 44 -9.46 20.96 -24.83
CA ASP A 44 -9.17 19.55 -24.61
C ASP A 44 -7.67 19.26 -24.36
N ALA A 45 -6.85 20.30 -24.14
CA ALA A 45 -5.40 20.13 -23.96
C ALA A 45 -5.03 19.25 -22.74
N LEU A 46 -5.78 19.32 -21.65
CA LEU A 46 -5.56 18.49 -20.46
C LEU A 46 -6.00 17.04 -20.72
N ASP A 47 -7.12 16.86 -21.42
CA ASP A 47 -7.65 15.54 -21.81
C ASP A 47 -6.63 14.78 -22.66
N ARG A 48 -6.04 15.45 -23.66
CA ARG A 48 -4.93 14.88 -24.46
C ARG A 48 -3.73 14.49 -23.63
N LYS A 49 -3.34 15.31 -22.64
CA LYS A 49 -2.22 14.98 -21.73
C LYS A 49 -2.53 13.73 -20.90
N ILE A 50 -3.74 13.63 -20.35
CA ILE A 50 -4.13 12.47 -19.54
C ILE A 50 -4.29 11.22 -20.41
N SER A 51 -4.90 11.33 -21.60
CA SER A 51 -5.00 10.22 -22.56
C SER A 51 -3.61 9.69 -22.98
N LYS A 52 -2.65 10.58 -23.21
CA LYS A 52 -1.26 10.21 -23.47
C LYS A 52 -0.63 9.49 -22.27
N ILE A 53 -0.92 9.93 -21.04
CA ILE A 53 -0.48 9.23 -19.82
C ILE A 53 -1.08 7.84 -19.75
N VAL A 54 -2.37 7.68 -20.08
CA VAL A 54 -3.05 6.37 -20.12
C VAL A 54 -2.36 5.44 -21.11
N ALA A 55 -2.13 5.90 -22.35
CA ALA A 55 -1.45 5.12 -23.38
C ALA A 55 -0.02 4.71 -22.97
N GLU A 56 0.74 5.66 -22.45
CA GLU A 56 2.11 5.41 -21.98
C GLU A 56 2.16 4.40 -20.83
N VAL A 57 1.28 4.55 -19.83
CA VAL A 57 1.22 3.66 -18.67
C VAL A 57 0.77 2.26 -19.10
N ALA A 58 -0.26 2.15 -19.93
CA ALA A 58 -0.73 0.87 -20.46
C ALA A 58 0.40 0.12 -21.21
N SER A 59 1.12 0.81 -22.10
CA SER A 59 2.27 0.27 -22.80
C SER A 59 3.38 -0.19 -21.85
N ARG A 60 3.73 0.62 -20.84
CA ARG A 60 4.78 0.30 -19.85
C ARG A 60 4.42 -0.87 -18.92
N LEU A 61 3.15 -1.18 -18.75
CA LEU A 61 2.71 -2.34 -17.98
C LEU A 61 3.04 -3.66 -18.69
N GLY A 62 3.24 -3.65 -20.01
CA GLY A 62 3.66 -4.82 -20.79
C GLY A 62 2.55 -5.86 -21.04
N ARG A 63 1.36 -5.66 -20.47
CA ARG A 63 0.19 -6.55 -20.61
C ARG A 63 -0.84 -6.05 -21.62
N TYR A 64 -0.60 -4.86 -22.19
CA TYR A 64 -1.44 -4.26 -23.21
C TYR A 64 -0.64 -4.03 -24.50
N GLU A 65 -1.26 -4.29 -25.63
CA GLU A 65 -0.87 -3.79 -26.94
C GLU A 65 -1.70 -2.53 -27.20
N VAL A 66 -1.07 -1.36 -26.99
CA VAL A 66 -1.78 -0.08 -27.06
C VAL A 66 -1.80 0.39 -28.50
N ILE A 67 -2.98 0.73 -29.00
CA ILE A 67 -3.21 1.37 -30.28
C ILE A 67 -3.63 2.79 -30.00
N ASP A 68 -2.86 3.76 -30.43
CA ASP A 68 -3.22 5.17 -30.31
C ASP A 68 -3.85 5.71 -31.59
N ARG A 69 -4.45 6.90 -31.49
CA ARG A 69 -5.14 7.53 -32.62
C ARG A 69 -4.20 7.80 -33.79
N ASN A 70 -2.96 8.19 -33.54
CA ASN A 70 -2.00 8.53 -34.61
C ASN A 70 -1.62 7.29 -35.42
N GLN A 71 -1.45 6.13 -34.76
CA GLN A 71 -1.26 4.86 -35.44
C GLN A 71 -2.49 4.48 -36.27
N LEU A 72 -3.70 4.74 -35.71
CA LEU A 72 -4.94 4.47 -36.39
C LEU A 72 -5.14 5.36 -37.62
N GLU A 73 -4.84 6.65 -37.52
CA GLU A 73 -4.86 7.59 -38.65
C GLU A 73 -3.87 7.22 -39.73
N SER A 74 -2.68 6.73 -39.39
CA SER A 74 -1.72 6.21 -40.34
C SER A 74 -2.27 5.00 -41.10
N ILE A 75 -2.88 4.05 -40.41
CA ILE A 75 -3.50 2.86 -40.99
C ILE A 75 -4.69 3.25 -41.89
N LEU A 76 -5.52 4.20 -41.44
CA LEU A 76 -6.66 4.71 -42.22
C LEU A 76 -6.20 5.45 -43.48
N ASN A 77 -5.13 6.22 -43.41
CA ASN A 77 -4.50 6.89 -44.54
C ASN A 77 -3.99 5.90 -45.55
N GLU A 78 -3.30 4.83 -45.10
CA GLU A 78 -2.82 3.75 -45.99
C GLU A 78 -3.98 3.01 -46.64
N LEU A 79 -5.13 2.87 -45.99
CA LEU A 79 -6.30 2.17 -46.52
C LEU A 79 -7.17 3.05 -47.40
N ALA A 80 -6.80 4.31 -47.68
CA ALA A 80 -7.56 5.30 -48.47
C ALA A 80 -9.00 5.54 -47.98
N LEU A 81 -9.30 5.35 -46.71
CA LEU A 81 -10.62 5.51 -46.10
C LEU A 81 -10.88 6.95 -45.62
N HIS A 82 -10.16 7.92 -46.18
CA HIS A 82 -10.19 9.35 -45.81
C HIS A 82 -11.50 10.14 -46.07
N GLN A 83 -12.56 9.54 -46.56
CA GLN A 83 -13.73 10.30 -47.04
C GLN A 83 -14.94 10.36 -46.11
N ALA A 84 -14.89 9.83 -44.91
CA ALA A 84 -16.05 9.92 -44.02
C ALA A 84 -15.64 10.61 -42.70
N GLY A 85 -16.24 11.76 -42.44
CA GLY A 85 -16.06 12.51 -41.20
C GLY A 85 -16.58 11.73 -39.99
N PHE A 86 -15.69 11.09 -39.30
CA PHE A 86 -15.98 10.17 -38.19
C PHE A 86 -16.02 10.89 -36.84
N ILE A 87 -17.22 11.25 -36.37
CA ILE A 87 -17.43 11.66 -34.96
C ILE A 87 -18.86 11.30 -34.51
N ALA A 88 -19.12 10.06 -34.10
CA ALA A 88 -20.27 9.66 -33.29
C ALA A 88 -20.12 8.19 -32.86
N GLY A 89 -20.91 7.71 -31.90
CA GLY A 89 -20.75 6.39 -31.26
C GLY A 89 -20.69 5.17 -32.21
N LYS A 90 -21.12 5.24 -33.47
CA LYS A 90 -20.90 4.21 -34.49
C LYS A 90 -19.43 4.09 -34.89
N ASP A 91 -18.69 5.16 -34.79
CA ASP A 91 -17.32 5.27 -35.29
C ASP A 91 -16.32 4.49 -34.39
N ILE A 92 -16.62 4.34 -33.10
CA ILE A 92 -15.80 3.55 -32.18
C ILE A 92 -15.79 2.07 -32.58
N ILE A 93 -16.93 1.54 -33.04
CA ILE A 93 -17.07 0.14 -33.47
C ILE A 93 -16.26 -0.12 -34.76
N GLU A 94 -16.32 0.79 -35.72
CA GLU A 94 -15.56 0.69 -36.97
C GLU A 94 -14.06 0.83 -36.73
N LEU A 95 -13.65 1.80 -35.91
CA LEU A 95 -12.25 2.00 -35.49
C LEU A 95 -11.69 0.77 -34.76
N GLY A 96 -12.48 0.18 -33.86
CA GLY A 96 -12.11 -1.03 -33.15
C GLY A 96 -11.95 -2.24 -34.08
N GLY A 97 -12.84 -2.37 -35.08
CA GLY A 97 -12.77 -3.41 -36.08
C GLY A 97 -11.47 -3.34 -36.92
N ILE A 98 -11.08 -2.15 -37.34
CA ILE A 98 -9.83 -1.91 -38.11
C ILE A 98 -8.61 -2.18 -37.20
N ALA A 99 -8.63 -1.72 -35.94
CA ALA A 99 -7.56 -1.92 -34.99
C ALA A 99 -7.50 -3.35 -34.44
N SER A 100 -8.52 -4.18 -34.72
CA SER A 100 -8.72 -5.49 -34.06
C SER A 100 -8.72 -5.40 -32.55
N ALA A 101 -9.06 -4.24 -31.98
CA ALA A 101 -9.19 -4.02 -30.53
C ALA A 101 -10.60 -4.37 -30.11
N LYS A 102 -10.73 -5.07 -28.98
CA LYS A 102 -12.05 -5.36 -28.37
C LYS A 102 -12.44 -4.34 -27.33
N GLU A 103 -11.48 -3.59 -26.81
CA GLU A 103 -11.64 -2.71 -25.66
C GLU A 103 -11.07 -1.32 -25.98
N ALA A 104 -11.76 -0.28 -25.52
CA ALA A 104 -11.29 1.10 -25.64
C ALA A 104 -11.31 1.82 -24.29
N MET A 105 -10.44 2.80 -24.14
CA MET A 105 -10.43 3.74 -23.02
C MET A 105 -10.65 5.16 -23.51
N LYS A 106 -11.53 5.87 -22.81
CA LYS A 106 -11.79 7.29 -22.99
C LYS A 106 -11.57 8.00 -21.68
N VAL A 107 -10.87 9.13 -21.71
CA VAL A 107 -10.75 10.05 -20.57
C VAL A 107 -11.90 11.04 -20.63
N GLN A 108 -12.46 11.37 -19.49
CA GLN A 108 -13.43 12.44 -19.31
C GLN A 108 -13.05 13.26 -18.09
N ILE A 109 -12.73 14.54 -18.31
CA ILE A 109 -12.42 15.46 -17.22
C ILE A 109 -13.72 15.99 -16.63
N ASN A 110 -13.91 15.77 -15.34
CA ASN A 110 -15.08 16.24 -14.60
C ASN A 110 -14.82 17.59 -13.95
N HIS A 111 -13.57 17.81 -13.47
CA HIS A 111 -13.17 19.07 -12.86
C HIS A 111 -11.67 19.31 -13.03
N PHE A 112 -11.34 20.54 -13.37
CA PHE A 112 -9.96 21.04 -13.37
C PHE A 112 -9.93 22.44 -12.79
N SER A 113 -9.07 22.68 -11.83
CA SER A 113 -8.81 24.02 -11.32
C SER A 113 -7.35 24.21 -10.97
N GLN A 114 -6.88 25.44 -11.19
CA GLN A 114 -5.59 25.91 -10.72
C GLN A 114 -5.78 27.27 -10.07
N LYS A 115 -5.39 27.41 -8.80
CA LYS A 115 -5.47 28.67 -8.07
C LYS A 115 -4.28 28.84 -7.13
N GLY A 116 -3.89 30.10 -6.91
CA GLY A 116 -2.95 30.45 -5.85
C GLY A 116 -3.60 30.24 -4.49
N ILE A 117 -2.91 29.57 -3.58
CA ILE A 117 -3.32 29.37 -2.20
C ILE A 117 -2.41 30.23 -1.32
N PRO A 118 -2.94 31.03 -0.36
CA PRO A 118 -2.13 31.68 0.63
C PRO A 118 -1.19 30.63 1.26
N PRO A 119 0.11 30.93 1.48
CA PRO A 119 0.89 30.11 2.38
C PRO A 119 0.10 30.03 3.69
N GLU A 120 0.04 28.85 4.30
CA GLU A 120 -0.49 28.74 5.66
C GLU A 120 0.34 29.71 6.52
N ASP A 121 -0.30 30.83 6.91
CA ASP A 121 0.24 31.61 7.98
C ASP A 121 0.33 30.66 9.17
N LYS A 122 1.51 30.47 9.70
CA LYS A 122 1.71 29.92 11.03
C LYS A 122 1.27 31.00 12.04
N ASP A 123 0.06 31.47 11.91
CA ASP A 123 -0.60 32.26 12.94
C ASP A 123 -1.07 31.28 14.01
N GLU A 124 -0.26 31.17 14.99
CA GLU A 124 -0.45 31.44 16.39
C GLU A 124 -1.84 31.98 16.73
N GLY A 125 -2.80 31.08 16.81
CA GLY A 125 -4.18 31.38 17.17
C GLY A 125 -4.83 30.12 17.69
N GLU A 126 -4.80 30.01 19.02
CA GLU A 126 -5.58 29.09 19.81
C GLU A 126 -6.96 28.83 19.20
N ASP A 127 -7.11 27.70 18.56
CA ASP A 127 -8.37 26.99 18.57
C ASP A 127 -8.09 25.60 19.16
N ASN A 128 -8.42 25.44 20.42
CA ASN A 128 -8.59 24.16 21.07
C ASN A 128 -9.67 23.37 20.32
N ASP A 129 -9.27 22.79 19.19
CA ASP A 129 -10.15 21.98 18.36
C ASP A 129 -9.95 20.51 18.76
N ASP A 130 -10.85 20.05 19.66
CA ASP A 130 -10.94 18.65 20.11
C ASP A 130 -11.30 17.65 18.97
N ARG A 131 -11.19 18.10 17.70
CA ARG A 131 -11.49 17.26 16.55
C ARG A 131 -10.35 16.28 16.28
N GLY A 132 -10.69 15.01 16.13
CA GLY A 132 -9.74 13.96 15.80
C GLY A 132 -9.05 14.21 14.44
N PHE A 133 -7.80 13.75 14.30
CA PHE A 133 -6.97 13.90 13.10
C PHE A 133 -7.71 13.66 11.77
N TRP A 134 -8.62 12.69 11.73
CA TRP A 134 -9.40 12.36 10.52
C TRP A 134 -10.53 13.37 10.25
N GLU A 135 -11.14 13.95 11.26
CA GLU A 135 -12.13 15.03 11.10
C GLU A 135 -11.48 16.32 10.60
N MET A 136 -10.26 16.61 11.03
CA MET A 136 -9.47 17.75 10.56
C MET A 136 -9.14 17.61 9.06
N VAL A 137 -8.74 16.41 8.61
CA VAL A 137 -8.47 16.14 7.18
C VAL A 137 -9.73 16.31 6.32
N VAL A 138 -10.89 15.85 6.80
CA VAL A 138 -12.16 16.00 6.08
C VAL A 138 -12.64 17.45 6.12
N TYR A 139 -12.54 18.14 7.26
CA TYR A 139 -12.92 19.54 7.42
C TYR A 139 -12.11 20.48 6.51
N GLU A 140 -10.79 20.33 6.47
CA GLU A 140 -9.92 21.11 5.57
C GLU A 140 -10.25 20.85 4.10
N SER A 141 -10.59 19.62 3.72
CA SER A 141 -11.01 19.28 2.36
C SER A 141 -12.33 19.95 1.96
N VAL A 142 -13.29 20.01 2.89
CA VAL A 142 -14.61 20.65 2.67
C VAL A 142 -14.51 22.18 2.75
N LYS A 143 -13.74 22.73 3.69
CA LYS A 143 -13.53 24.17 3.83
C LYS A 143 -12.83 24.78 2.60
N GLY A 144 -11.86 24.03 2.02
CA GLY A 144 -11.23 24.38 0.75
C GLY A 144 -12.22 24.44 -0.42
N ALA A 145 -13.15 23.49 -0.50
CA ALA A 145 -14.18 23.46 -1.54
C ALA A 145 -15.21 24.61 -1.44
N ILE A 146 -15.60 25.00 -0.22
CA ILE A 146 -16.56 26.08 0.02
C ILE A 146 -15.95 27.47 -0.25
N ARG A 147 -14.67 27.69 0.12
CA ARG A 147 -13.97 28.97 -0.20
C ARG A 147 -13.79 29.22 -1.68
N SER A 148 -13.73 28.17 -2.50
CA SER A 148 -13.55 28.31 -3.96
C SER A 148 -14.76 28.86 -4.72
N ALA A 149 -15.93 28.92 -4.08
CA ALA A 149 -17.19 29.32 -4.73
C ALA A 149 -17.50 30.83 -4.66
N THR A 150 -16.72 31.64 -3.93
CA THR A 150 -17.13 33.01 -3.55
C THR A 150 -16.13 34.14 -3.79
N THR A 151 -15.06 33.98 -4.59
CA THR A 151 -14.09 35.07 -4.79
C THR A 151 -14.07 35.61 -6.23
N PRO A 152 -14.09 36.94 -6.43
CA PRO A 152 -13.96 37.60 -7.76
C PRO A 152 -12.55 37.45 -8.32
N LYS A 153 -12.43 37.49 -9.65
CA LYS A 153 -11.19 37.46 -10.42
C LYS A 153 -10.31 38.69 -10.12
N GLU A 154 -9.37 38.56 -9.20
CA GLU A 154 -8.21 39.44 -9.07
C GLU A 154 -6.94 38.68 -9.39
N GLU A 155 -5.90 39.39 -9.84
CA GLU A 155 -4.58 38.84 -10.21
C GLU A 155 -4.09 37.85 -9.16
N GLU A 156 -3.65 36.67 -9.60
CA GLU A 156 -3.34 35.50 -8.73
C GLU A 156 -2.28 35.88 -7.66
N PRO A 157 -2.67 36.09 -6.39
CA PRO A 157 -1.79 36.69 -5.40
C PRO A 157 -0.67 35.76 -4.90
N TYR A 158 -0.64 34.46 -5.32
CA TYR A 158 0.32 33.46 -4.81
C TYR A 158 0.91 32.61 -5.95
N ALA A 159 1.59 33.25 -6.90
CA ALA A 159 2.14 32.62 -8.10
C ALA A 159 3.09 31.41 -7.86
N TYR A 160 3.69 31.31 -6.67
CA TYR A 160 4.60 30.22 -6.28
C TYR A 160 4.01 29.23 -5.28
N ASN A 161 2.74 29.37 -4.90
CA ASN A 161 2.01 28.40 -4.08
C ASN A 161 0.70 27.99 -4.78
N MET A 162 0.85 27.45 -5.97
CA MET A 162 -0.27 27.06 -6.81
C MET A 162 -0.85 25.69 -6.39
N GLN A 163 -2.16 25.63 -6.24
CA GLN A 163 -2.88 24.38 -6.09
C GLN A 163 -3.50 23.95 -7.42
N THR A 164 -3.21 22.73 -7.83
CA THR A 164 -3.83 22.08 -8.99
C THR A 164 -4.72 20.93 -8.52
N ILE A 165 -5.98 20.93 -8.95
CA ILE A 165 -6.95 19.86 -8.69
C ILE A 165 -7.41 19.30 -10.03
N ILE A 166 -7.37 17.98 -10.18
CA ILE A 166 -7.83 17.24 -11.35
C ILE A 166 -8.76 16.13 -10.88
N HIS A 167 -10.00 16.15 -11.36
CA HIS A 167 -10.94 15.02 -11.27
C HIS A 167 -11.31 14.58 -12.66
N ALA A 168 -11.05 13.32 -12.97
CA ALA A 168 -11.33 12.73 -14.27
C ALA A 168 -11.83 11.30 -14.11
N ASP A 169 -12.61 10.83 -15.07
CA ASP A 169 -12.99 9.43 -15.19
C ASP A 169 -12.28 8.80 -16.37
N ILE A 170 -11.75 7.59 -16.17
CA ILE A 170 -11.33 6.72 -17.26
C ILE A 170 -12.47 5.74 -17.50
N ILE A 171 -13.14 5.91 -18.64
CA ILE A 171 -14.25 5.09 -19.06
C ILE A 171 -13.71 3.96 -19.92
N PHE A 172 -13.97 2.73 -19.51
CA PHE A 172 -13.56 1.52 -20.20
C PHE A 172 -14.77 0.95 -20.97
N LEU A 173 -14.61 0.79 -22.26
CA LEU A 173 -15.68 0.45 -23.20
C LEU A 173 -15.41 -0.89 -23.89
N ASP A 174 -16.45 -1.68 -24.08
CA ASP A 174 -16.46 -2.75 -25.05
C ASP A 174 -16.79 -2.17 -26.42
N ILE A 175 -15.89 -2.36 -27.38
CA ILE A 175 -16.03 -1.74 -28.71
C ILE A 175 -17.17 -2.37 -29.50
N GLU A 176 -17.34 -3.69 -29.38
CA GLU A 176 -18.33 -4.43 -30.15
C GLU A 176 -19.77 -4.06 -29.76
N SER A 177 -20.02 -3.94 -28.48
CA SER A 177 -21.36 -3.58 -27.97
C SER A 177 -21.56 -2.10 -27.70
N GLY A 178 -20.50 -1.29 -27.69
CA GLY A 178 -20.51 0.12 -27.29
C GLY A 178 -20.83 0.34 -25.81
N LYS A 179 -20.85 -0.73 -24.98
CA LYS A 179 -21.22 -0.64 -23.57
C LYS A 179 -20.02 -0.26 -22.71
N THR A 180 -20.28 0.56 -21.70
CA THR A 180 -19.32 0.80 -20.64
C THR A 180 -19.14 -0.46 -19.80
N LEU A 181 -17.92 -1.00 -19.78
CA LEU A 181 -17.53 -2.14 -18.97
C LEU A 181 -17.20 -1.72 -17.53
N ASN A 182 -16.49 -0.59 -17.41
CA ASN A 182 -16.08 -0.07 -16.10
C ASN A 182 -15.78 1.44 -16.21
N THR A 183 -15.76 2.12 -15.07
CA THR A 183 -15.33 3.52 -14.94
C THR A 183 -14.46 3.67 -13.72
N PHE A 184 -13.28 4.28 -13.90
CA PHE A 184 -12.31 4.50 -12.84
C PHE A 184 -12.20 5.99 -12.54
N PRO A 185 -12.65 6.44 -11.37
CA PRO A 185 -12.46 7.83 -10.96
C PRO A 185 -10.97 8.07 -10.63
N ILE A 186 -10.45 9.17 -11.15
CA ILE A 186 -9.10 9.65 -10.88
C ILE A 186 -9.21 11.00 -10.19
N SER A 187 -8.59 11.11 -9.03
CA SER A 187 -8.44 12.36 -8.29
C SER A 187 -6.96 12.62 -8.05
N ALA A 188 -6.51 13.82 -8.39
CA ALA A 188 -5.16 14.26 -8.14
C ALA A 188 -5.17 15.71 -7.65
N MET A 189 -4.47 15.98 -6.57
CA MET A 189 -4.29 17.31 -6.00
C MET A 189 -2.81 17.51 -5.64
N HIS A 190 -2.30 18.70 -5.96
CA HIS A 190 -0.98 19.12 -5.52
C HIS A 190 -1.00 20.61 -5.21
N THR A 191 -0.38 21.00 -4.08
CA THR A 191 -0.21 22.39 -3.67
C THR A 191 1.28 22.70 -3.57
N GLY A 192 1.71 23.85 -4.10
CA GLY A 192 3.08 24.33 -4.06
C GLY A 192 3.72 24.46 -5.44
N GLY A 193 4.73 25.31 -5.51
CA GLY A 193 5.45 25.65 -6.72
C GLY A 193 4.67 26.55 -7.68
N SER A 194 5.26 26.80 -8.84
CA SER A 194 4.61 27.52 -9.93
C SER A 194 3.44 26.75 -10.54
N ARG A 195 2.61 27.42 -11.35
CA ARG A 195 1.47 26.81 -12.06
C ARG A 195 1.88 25.56 -12.85
N GLY A 196 3.02 25.60 -13.55
CA GLY A 196 3.54 24.49 -14.33
C GLY A 196 4.03 23.33 -13.47
N GLU A 197 4.74 23.62 -12.38
CA GLU A 197 5.23 22.62 -11.43
C GLU A 197 4.08 21.90 -10.71
N SER A 198 3.10 22.66 -10.21
CA SER A 198 1.92 22.11 -9.57
C SER A 198 1.16 21.16 -10.49
N LEU A 199 0.95 21.56 -11.76
CA LEU A 199 0.32 20.69 -12.77
C LEU A 199 1.16 19.44 -13.03
N SER A 200 2.47 19.57 -13.19
CA SER A 200 3.36 18.42 -13.43
C SER A 200 3.32 17.41 -12.28
N LYS A 201 3.29 17.88 -11.04
CA LYS A 201 3.14 17.03 -9.85
C LYS A 201 1.78 16.35 -9.77
N ALA A 202 0.69 17.10 -10.05
CA ALA A 202 -0.66 16.53 -10.13
C ALA A 202 -0.75 15.44 -11.21
N LEU A 203 -0.18 15.67 -12.41
CA LEU A 203 -0.13 14.66 -13.47
C LEU A 203 0.71 13.42 -13.09
N THR A 204 1.69 13.56 -12.20
CA THR A 204 2.42 12.41 -11.65
C THR A 204 1.52 11.56 -10.76
N ILE A 205 0.63 12.18 -9.97
CA ILE A 205 -0.39 11.47 -9.18
C ILE A 205 -1.40 10.78 -10.09
N VAL A 206 -1.86 11.47 -11.16
CA VAL A 206 -2.72 10.86 -12.20
C VAL A 206 -2.05 9.59 -12.77
N ARG A 207 -0.77 9.67 -13.16
CA ARG A 207 -0.01 8.53 -13.69
C ARG A 207 -0.01 7.33 -12.75
N TRP A 208 0.17 7.58 -11.45
CA TRP A 208 0.15 6.54 -10.43
C TRP A 208 -1.23 5.88 -10.31
N ASN A 209 -2.31 6.69 -10.25
CA ASN A 209 -3.69 6.21 -10.19
C ASN A 209 -4.06 5.39 -11.43
N VAL A 210 -3.71 5.88 -12.64
CA VAL A 210 -3.91 5.15 -13.91
C VAL A 210 -3.19 3.80 -13.88
N SER A 211 -1.94 3.77 -13.42
CA SER A 211 -1.18 2.52 -13.35
C SER A 211 -1.83 1.48 -12.44
N ARG A 212 -2.39 1.95 -11.33
CA ARG A 212 -3.10 1.10 -10.38
C ARG A 212 -4.40 0.56 -11.00
N SER A 213 -5.24 1.43 -11.57
CA SER A 213 -6.52 1.04 -12.17
C SER A 213 -6.34 0.05 -13.33
N LEU A 214 -5.34 0.28 -14.18
CA LEU A 214 -5.03 -0.63 -15.29
C LEU A 214 -4.54 -2.01 -14.82
N ARG A 215 -3.83 -2.08 -13.70
CA ARG A 215 -3.43 -3.36 -13.10
C ARG A 215 -4.62 -4.09 -12.49
N GLU A 216 -5.54 -3.38 -11.84
CA GLU A 216 -6.78 -3.93 -11.31
C GLU A 216 -7.68 -4.49 -12.41
N LEU A 217 -7.78 -3.77 -13.54
CA LEU A 217 -8.58 -4.18 -14.68
C LEU A 217 -8.08 -5.46 -15.32
N TYR A 218 -6.77 -5.64 -15.43
CA TYR A 218 -6.15 -6.79 -16.08
C TYR A 218 -5.06 -7.40 -15.21
N THR A 219 -5.52 -8.16 -14.22
CA THR A 219 -4.66 -8.88 -13.29
C THR A 219 -4.02 -10.08 -13.98
N ILE A 220 -2.70 -10.21 -13.87
CA ILE A 220 -1.97 -11.34 -14.50
C ILE A 220 -2.19 -12.60 -13.67
N THR A 221 -2.62 -13.65 -14.37
CA THR A 221 -2.68 -15.03 -13.86
C THR A 221 -1.63 -15.89 -14.54
N SER A 222 -0.87 -16.60 -13.76
CA SER A 222 0.20 -17.52 -14.21
C SER A 222 0.01 -18.90 -13.61
N GLU A 223 0.80 -19.86 -14.09
CA GLU A 223 0.88 -21.22 -13.54
C GLU A 223 2.24 -21.46 -12.88
N VAL A 224 2.25 -22.22 -11.80
CA VAL A 224 3.46 -22.72 -11.14
C VAL A 224 4.03 -23.87 -11.98
N LEU A 225 5.15 -23.62 -12.64
CA LEU A 225 5.85 -24.63 -13.46
C LEU A 225 6.68 -25.58 -12.63
N ASP A 226 7.34 -25.06 -11.59
CA ASP A 226 8.21 -25.84 -10.72
C ASP A 226 8.32 -25.26 -9.32
N VAL A 227 8.64 -26.13 -8.35
CA VAL A 227 8.84 -25.75 -6.94
C VAL A 227 10.06 -26.49 -6.41
N ASP A 228 11.14 -25.77 -6.17
CA ASP A 228 12.35 -26.26 -5.54
C ASP A 228 12.60 -25.56 -4.19
N GLY A 229 12.30 -26.27 -3.09
CA GLY A 229 12.39 -25.70 -1.74
C GLY A 229 11.49 -24.47 -1.54
N SER A 230 12.12 -23.31 -1.43
CA SER A 230 11.45 -22.00 -1.33
C SER A 230 11.38 -21.26 -2.68
N ASN A 231 12.02 -21.78 -3.73
CA ASN A 231 12.01 -21.18 -5.05
C ASN A 231 10.81 -21.71 -5.85
N VAL A 232 10.17 -20.84 -6.60
CA VAL A 232 9.03 -21.17 -7.46
C VAL A 232 9.27 -20.55 -8.82
N THR A 233 9.09 -21.34 -9.86
CA THR A 233 9.12 -20.89 -11.25
C THR A 233 7.69 -20.73 -11.76
N LEU A 234 7.40 -19.55 -12.33
CA LEU A 234 6.13 -19.23 -12.99
C LEU A 234 6.29 -19.20 -14.50
N TYR A 235 5.22 -19.51 -15.21
CA TYR A 235 5.14 -19.55 -16.67
C TYR A 235 5.35 -18.18 -17.33
N LEU A 236 4.98 -17.04 -16.68
CA LEU A 236 5.03 -15.73 -17.30
C LEU A 236 6.28 -14.93 -16.91
N GLY A 237 6.81 -14.18 -17.88
CA GLY A 237 8.00 -13.35 -17.76
C GLY A 237 7.79 -11.88 -18.12
N SER A 238 8.88 -11.22 -18.52
CA SER A 238 8.89 -9.77 -18.83
C SER A 238 8.03 -9.41 -20.03
N GLU A 239 7.81 -10.31 -20.97
CA GLU A 239 6.97 -10.08 -22.15
C GLU A 239 5.51 -9.79 -21.79
N MET A 240 5.03 -10.36 -20.67
CA MET A 240 3.71 -10.10 -20.11
C MET A 240 3.72 -9.06 -18.98
N GLY A 241 4.80 -8.30 -18.83
CA GLY A 241 4.90 -7.23 -17.85
C GLY A 241 5.21 -7.69 -16.43
N VAL A 242 5.63 -8.94 -16.23
CA VAL A 242 6.13 -9.39 -14.93
C VAL A 242 7.41 -8.64 -14.59
N LYS A 243 7.52 -8.13 -13.37
CA LYS A 243 8.68 -7.38 -12.89
C LYS A 243 9.19 -7.93 -11.57
N LYS A 244 10.47 -7.76 -11.31
CA LYS A 244 11.08 -8.07 -10.03
C LYS A 244 10.37 -7.30 -8.89
N GLY A 245 10.09 -7.99 -7.79
CA GLY A 245 9.44 -7.43 -6.62
C GLY A 245 7.91 -7.57 -6.60
N ILE A 246 7.27 -7.93 -7.72
CA ILE A 246 5.83 -8.23 -7.73
C ILE A 246 5.56 -9.45 -6.85
N VAL A 247 4.43 -9.41 -6.14
CA VAL A 247 3.95 -10.50 -5.30
C VAL A 247 2.79 -11.20 -6.01
N TYR A 248 2.81 -12.54 -6.00
CA TYR A 248 1.73 -13.37 -6.48
C TYR A 248 1.14 -14.19 -5.34
N GLU A 249 -0.17 -14.33 -5.31
CA GLU A 249 -0.87 -15.26 -4.46
C GLU A 249 -0.98 -16.62 -5.17
N ILE A 250 -0.52 -17.67 -4.50
CA ILE A 250 -0.63 -19.03 -5.03
C ILE A 250 -1.88 -19.68 -4.48
N SER A 251 -2.73 -20.19 -5.35
CA SER A 251 -3.94 -20.91 -5.01
C SER A 251 -4.00 -22.29 -5.67
N ARG A 252 -4.77 -23.19 -5.09
CA ARG A 252 -5.15 -24.44 -5.73
C ARG A 252 -5.98 -24.15 -6.97
N LEU A 253 -6.08 -25.11 -7.87
CA LEU A 253 -6.96 -25.01 -9.03
C LEU A 253 -8.42 -24.85 -8.59
N ASP A 254 -9.15 -24.06 -9.34
CA ASP A 254 -10.58 -23.89 -9.20
C ASP A 254 -11.30 -25.23 -9.47
N LYS A 255 -12.49 -25.39 -8.93
CA LYS A 255 -13.28 -26.60 -9.07
C LYS A 255 -14.63 -26.26 -9.67
N LYS A 256 -15.05 -27.04 -10.67
CA LYS A 256 -16.44 -27.04 -11.15
C LYS A 256 -17.29 -27.96 -10.28
N LYS A 257 -18.44 -27.48 -9.90
CA LYS A 257 -19.48 -28.28 -9.24
C LYS A 257 -20.85 -27.95 -9.85
N THR A 258 -21.54 -28.97 -10.31
CA THR A 258 -22.92 -28.78 -10.76
C THR A 258 -23.86 -28.75 -9.56
N LEU A 259 -24.64 -27.68 -9.44
CA LEU A 259 -25.64 -27.47 -8.41
C LEU A 259 -26.96 -27.10 -9.08
N LYS A 260 -28.01 -27.96 -8.98
CA LYS A 260 -29.31 -27.68 -9.60
C LYS A 260 -29.21 -27.30 -11.07
N ASP A 261 -28.52 -28.10 -11.88
CA ASP A 261 -28.28 -27.89 -13.33
C ASP A 261 -27.50 -26.65 -13.72
N ARG A 262 -26.90 -25.95 -12.76
CA ARG A 262 -25.97 -24.85 -13.00
C ARG A 262 -24.55 -25.25 -12.65
N GLU A 263 -23.63 -24.96 -13.55
CA GLU A 263 -22.18 -25.05 -13.25
C GLU A 263 -21.76 -23.89 -12.37
N VAL A 264 -21.21 -24.22 -11.20
CA VAL A 264 -20.64 -23.25 -10.26
C VAL A 264 -19.14 -23.46 -10.17
N ILE A 265 -18.37 -22.41 -10.38
CA ILE A 265 -16.92 -22.41 -10.20
C ILE A 265 -16.61 -22.04 -8.75
N ILE A 266 -15.97 -22.95 -8.03
CA ILE A 266 -15.53 -22.73 -6.65
C ILE A 266 -14.05 -22.36 -6.70
N PRO A 267 -13.64 -21.14 -6.29
CA PRO A 267 -12.25 -20.72 -6.30
C PRO A 267 -11.36 -21.65 -5.48
N GLY A 268 -10.17 -21.91 -5.97
CA GLY A 268 -9.16 -22.69 -5.28
C GLY A 268 -8.68 -21.97 -4.02
N ARG A 269 -8.50 -22.72 -2.92
CA ARG A 269 -8.00 -22.14 -1.67
C ARG A 269 -6.56 -21.63 -1.84
N SER A 270 -6.30 -20.42 -1.42
CA SER A 270 -4.95 -19.84 -1.34
C SER A 270 -4.05 -20.66 -0.40
N VAL A 271 -2.76 -20.77 -0.74
CA VAL A 271 -1.77 -21.59 -0.03
C VAL A 271 -0.48 -20.86 0.32
N GLY A 272 -0.21 -19.70 -0.28
CA GLY A 272 1.00 -18.92 0.02
C GLY A 272 1.18 -17.73 -0.90
N LEU A 273 2.18 -16.92 -0.59
CA LEU A 273 2.62 -15.78 -1.37
C LEU A 273 4.04 -16.01 -1.87
N ILE A 274 4.30 -15.64 -3.12
CA ILE A 274 5.64 -15.59 -3.69
C ILE A 274 5.97 -14.17 -4.10
N ARG A 275 7.25 -13.79 -3.99
CA ARG A 275 7.77 -12.53 -4.51
C ARG A 275 8.79 -12.83 -5.59
N ILE A 276 8.61 -12.21 -6.75
CA ILE A 276 9.48 -12.40 -7.90
C ILE A 276 10.86 -11.77 -7.64
N ASP A 277 11.92 -12.53 -7.87
CA ASP A 277 13.31 -12.08 -7.71
C ASP A 277 14.11 -12.07 -9.04
N ARG A 278 13.75 -12.91 -10.00
CA ARG A 278 14.33 -12.96 -11.36
C ARG A 278 13.25 -13.10 -12.41
N VAL A 279 13.46 -12.47 -13.54
CA VAL A 279 12.52 -12.48 -14.68
C VAL A 279 13.30 -12.70 -15.96
N SER A 280 12.86 -13.63 -16.78
CA SER A 280 13.26 -13.83 -18.19
C SER A 280 12.12 -13.42 -19.12
N GLY A 281 12.23 -13.67 -20.44
CA GLY A 281 11.17 -13.38 -21.42
C GLY A 281 9.85 -14.05 -21.03
N ASP A 282 9.85 -15.38 -21.00
CA ASP A 282 8.64 -16.21 -20.88
C ASP A 282 8.40 -16.78 -19.48
N ALA A 283 9.38 -16.64 -18.56
CA ALA A 283 9.29 -17.22 -17.24
C ALA A 283 9.81 -16.26 -16.17
N SER A 284 9.37 -16.48 -14.93
CA SER A 284 9.90 -15.77 -13.79
C SER A 284 10.13 -16.72 -12.61
N THR A 285 11.12 -16.41 -11.79
CA THR A 285 11.40 -17.13 -10.55
C THR A 285 11.25 -16.20 -9.37
N GLY A 286 10.66 -16.73 -8.32
CA GLY A 286 10.45 -16.01 -7.06
C GLY A 286 10.65 -16.88 -5.85
N LYS A 287 10.64 -16.26 -4.69
CA LYS A 287 10.72 -16.95 -3.39
C LYS A 287 9.39 -16.92 -2.70
N ILE A 288 9.04 -18.05 -2.07
CA ILE A 288 7.89 -18.11 -1.17
C ILE A 288 8.19 -17.23 0.03
N VAL A 289 7.44 -16.14 0.18
CA VAL A 289 7.58 -15.18 1.29
C VAL A 289 6.65 -15.49 2.46
N ARG A 290 5.51 -16.15 2.20
CA ARG A 290 4.58 -16.69 3.21
C ARG A 290 3.96 -17.98 2.74
N LYS A 291 3.71 -18.93 3.67
CA LYS A 291 3.20 -20.27 3.31
C LYS A 291 2.29 -20.81 4.40
N TRP A 292 1.02 -20.97 4.08
CA TRP A 292 0.01 -21.59 4.96
C TRP A 292 -0.57 -22.90 4.39
N GLY A 293 -0.13 -23.30 3.21
CA GLY A 293 -0.45 -24.55 2.57
C GLY A 293 0.73 -25.07 1.74
N ARG A 294 0.58 -26.25 1.13
CA ARG A 294 1.63 -26.82 0.27
C ARG A 294 1.51 -26.23 -1.14
N VAL A 295 2.54 -25.52 -1.58
CA VAL A 295 2.69 -25.06 -2.96
C VAL A 295 3.11 -26.23 -3.83
N LYS A 296 2.49 -26.38 -5.01
CA LYS A 296 2.76 -27.48 -5.95
C LYS A 296 2.77 -26.95 -7.39
N LYS A 297 3.48 -27.67 -8.27
CA LYS A 297 3.38 -27.52 -9.72
C LYS A 297 1.92 -27.62 -10.17
N GLY A 298 1.55 -26.83 -11.20
CA GLY A 298 0.21 -26.77 -11.74
C GLY A 298 -0.76 -25.91 -10.90
N TYR A 299 -0.30 -25.24 -9.84
CA TYR A 299 -1.14 -24.32 -9.07
C TYR A 299 -1.21 -22.97 -9.78
N LYS A 300 -2.33 -22.28 -9.56
CA LYS A 300 -2.60 -20.93 -10.07
C LYS A 300 -1.84 -19.90 -9.27
N ALA A 301 -1.18 -18.97 -9.96
CA ALA A 301 -0.51 -17.82 -9.39
C ALA A 301 -1.18 -16.54 -9.89
N VAL A 302 -1.78 -15.75 -9.02
CA VAL A 302 -2.49 -14.52 -9.35
C VAL A 302 -1.72 -13.34 -8.81
N GLU A 303 -1.47 -12.33 -9.65
CA GLU A 303 -0.80 -11.09 -9.22
C GLU A 303 -1.57 -10.41 -8.10
N MET A 304 -0.87 -10.04 -7.03
CA MET A 304 -1.44 -9.16 -5.99
C MET A 304 -1.27 -7.71 -6.40
N ILE A 305 -2.39 -7.04 -6.65
CA ILE A 305 -2.38 -5.61 -6.99
C ILE A 305 -2.02 -4.77 -5.77
N HIS A 306 -2.51 -5.17 -4.60
CA HIS A 306 -2.27 -4.53 -3.30
C HIS A 306 -1.53 -5.47 -2.35
N PRO A 307 -0.23 -5.73 -2.59
CA PRO A 307 0.54 -6.50 -1.61
C PRO A 307 0.65 -5.70 -0.31
N PRO A 308 0.63 -6.34 0.86
CA PRO A 308 0.82 -5.65 2.12
C PRO A 308 2.15 -4.92 2.14
N THR A 309 2.08 -3.60 2.21
CA THR A 309 3.26 -2.71 2.33
C THR A 309 3.57 -2.38 3.77
N VAL A 310 2.59 -2.53 4.65
CA VAL A 310 2.68 -2.26 6.09
C VAL A 310 2.13 -3.47 6.85
N ALA A 311 2.81 -3.85 7.92
CA ALA A 311 2.28 -4.70 8.95
C ALA A 311 2.17 -3.89 10.24
N SER A 312 1.06 -3.97 10.95
CA SER A 312 0.82 -3.27 12.22
C SER A 312 0.64 -4.27 13.35
N GLY A 313 0.90 -3.86 14.58
CA GLY A 313 0.79 -4.78 15.70
C GLY A 313 0.83 -4.10 17.06
N LEU A 314 0.66 -4.92 18.07
CA LEU A 314 0.85 -4.55 19.46
C LEU A 314 2.17 -5.13 19.94
N TYR A 315 2.89 -4.39 20.77
CA TYR A 315 4.13 -4.86 21.37
C TYR A 315 4.14 -4.61 22.87
N PHE A 316 4.90 -5.43 23.55
CA PHE A 316 5.26 -5.27 24.95
C PHE A 316 6.76 -5.54 25.11
N SER A 317 7.48 -4.64 25.78
CA SER A 317 8.92 -4.72 26.02
C SER A 317 9.20 -4.65 27.52
N TYR A 318 10.15 -5.46 27.98
CA TYR A 318 10.59 -5.54 29.36
C TYR A 318 12.12 -5.53 29.43
N ASN A 319 12.67 -4.73 30.33
CA ASN A 319 14.09 -4.68 30.65
C ASN A 319 14.39 -5.40 31.96
N PHE A 320 15.45 -6.21 31.97
CA PHE A 320 15.76 -7.13 33.07
C PHE A 320 16.53 -6.48 34.22
N GLU A 321 17.04 -5.27 34.05
CA GLU A 321 17.84 -4.61 35.08
C GLU A 321 16.98 -3.70 35.98
N LYS A 322 17.66 -3.08 37.00
CA LYS A 322 17.02 -2.28 38.06
C LYS A 322 16.12 -1.14 37.55
N SER A 323 16.32 -0.72 36.31
CA SER A 323 15.51 0.36 35.70
C SER A 323 14.04 -0.02 35.49
N GLY A 324 13.65 -1.31 35.61
CA GLY A 324 12.24 -1.74 35.51
C GLY A 324 11.48 -1.20 34.34
N PHE A 325 12.18 -0.94 33.23
CA PHE A 325 11.69 -0.26 32.05
C PHE A 325 10.71 -1.15 31.29
N ASP A 326 9.43 -0.95 31.55
CA ASP A 326 8.34 -1.64 30.89
C ASP A 326 7.64 -0.68 29.93
N ARG A 327 7.46 -1.10 28.70
CA ARG A 327 6.69 -0.32 27.73
C ARG A 327 5.82 -1.20 26.86
N GLY A 328 4.69 -0.66 26.42
CA GLY A 328 3.79 -1.32 25.50
C GLY A 328 3.12 -0.32 24.60
N GLY A 329 2.68 -0.75 23.43
CA GLY A 329 2.06 0.14 22.48
C GLY A 329 1.81 -0.51 21.13
N ILE A 330 1.74 0.34 20.12
CA ILE A 330 1.55 -0.03 18.72
C ILE A 330 2.88 -0.01 17.99
N SER A 331 3.06 -1.00 17.09
CA SER A 331 4.20 -1.06 16.19
C SER A 331 3.71 -1.18 14.75
N PHE A 332 4.51 -0.69 13.83
CA PHE A 332 4.29 -0.88 12.39
C PHE A 332 5.60 -1.23 11.72
N GLN A 333 5.50 -2.01 10.66
CA GLN A 333 6.65 -2.42 9.86
C GLN A 333 6.37 -2.13 8.39
N LEU A 334 7.24 -1.36 7.77
CA LEU A 334 7.19 -1.08 6.34
C LEU A 334 7.91 -2.17 5.56
N LYS A 335 7.35 -2.54 4.39
CA LYS A 335 7.90 -3.55 3.47
C LYS A 335 8.16 -4.91 4.16
N PRO A 336 7.13 -5.54 4.77
CA PRO A 336 7.30 -6.74 5.60
C PRO A 336 7.86 -7.95 4.84
N PHE A 337 7.77 -8.00 3.50
CA PHE A 337 8.29 -9.08 2.67
C PHE A 337 9.69 -8.84 2.12
N ASN A 338 10.35 -7.75 2.51
CA ASN A 338 11.71 -7.45 2.09
C ASN A 338 12.74 -7.99 3.09
N ARG A 339 13.97 -8.21 2.63
CA ARG A 339 15.10 -8.52 3.53
C ARG A 339 15.39 -7.39 4.50
N TRP A 340 15.32 -6.15 4.01
CA TRP A 340 15.37 -4.93 4.79
C TRP A 340 13.98 -4.39 5.00
N SER A 341 13.64 -4.07 6.22
CA SER A 341 12.38 -3.44 6.62
C SER A 341 12.66 -2.32 7.59
N PHE A 342 11.74 -1.36 7.64
CA PHE A 342 11.70 -0.35 8.69
C PHE A 342 10.63 -0.74 9.69
N ASN A 343 10.91 -0.56 10.97
CA ASN A 343 9.91 -0.59 12.02
C ASN A 343 9.77 0.80 12.64
N GLY A 344 8.57 1.11 13.06
CA GLY A 344 8.26 2.23 13.91
C GLY A 344 7.37 1.76 15.05
N PHE A 345 7.40 2.47 16.16
CA PHE A 345 6.58 2.16 17.32
C PHE A 345 6.27 3.40 18.12
N LEU A 346 5.14 3.33 18.80
CA LEU A 346 4.59 4.36 19.66
C LEU A 346 3.99 3.68 20.88
N GLY A 347 4.25 4.19 22.08
CA GLY A 347 3.71 3.56 23.27
C GLY A 347 3.97 4.34 24.56
N GLY A 348 3.57 3.74 25.65
CA GLY A 348 3.82 4.25 27.00
C GLY A 348 4.38 3.18 27.90
N GLY A 349 4.93 3.58 29.00
CA GLY A 349 5.52 2.69 29.98
C GLY A 349 6.01 3.41 31.22
N ASN A 350 6.91 2.73 31.94
CA ASN A 350 7.52 3.25 33.15
C ASN A 350 9.02 3.00 33.13
N ILE A 351 9.76 3.87 33.80
CA ILE A 351 11.19 3.72 34.07
C ILE A 351 11.47 3.94 35.56
N ILE A 352 12.49 3.30 36.10
CA ILE A 352 12.91 3.51 37.49
C ILE A 352 14.19 4.36 37.49
N ASP A 353 14.19 5.46 38.24
CA ASP A 353 15.27 6.42 38.35
C ASP A 353 16.36 5.95 39.37
N SER A 354 17.41 6.76 39.54
CA SER A 354 18.49 6.52 40.50
C SER A 354 18.02 6.51 41.97
N HIS A 355 16.88 7.13 42.27
CA HIS A 355 16.28 7.15 43.61
C HIS A 355 15.25 6.01 43.82
N ASN A 356 15.21 5.05 42.90
CA ASN A 356 14.31 3.90 42.92
C ASN A 356 12.81 4.28 42.84
N ARG A 357 12.50 5.45 42.25
CA ARG A 357 11.13 5.90 41.97
C ARG A 357 10.75 5.46 40.57
N ARG A 358 9.49 5.08 40.38
CA ARG A 358 8.91 4.70 39.08
C ARG A 358 8.22 5.90 38.47
N ASP A 359 8.69 6.33 37.29
CA ASP A 359 8.17 7.48 36.55
C ASP A 359 7.47 7.02 35.27
N GLY A 360 6.43 7.75 34.89
CA GLY A 360 5.68 7.52 33.64
C GLY A 360 6.49 7.93 32.42
N MET A 361 6.30 7.21 31.32
CA MET A 361 7.08 7.43 30.10
C MET A 361 6.21 7.28 28.86
N PHE A 362 6.44 8.19 27.90
CA PHE A 362 5.95 8.07 26.53
C PHE A 362 7.13 7.78 25.60
N THR A 363 6.96 6.84 24.68
CA THR A 363 8.00 6.42 23.77
C THR A 363 7.52 6.54 22.31
N ILE A 364 8.34 7.14 21.47
CA ILE A 364 8.24 7.05 20.01
C ILE A 364 9.59 6.63 19.47
N GLY A 365 9.61 5.77 18.45
CA GLY A 365 10.88 5.36 17.89
C GLY A 365 10.74 4.60 16.59
N GLY A 366 11.89 4.28 16.03
CA GLY A 366 11.96 3.51 14.81
C GLY A 366 13.35 2.96 14.57
N GLY A 367 13.45 2.09 13.57
CA GLY A 367 14.70 1.45 13.24
C GLY A 367 14.62 0.54 12.04
N PHE A 368 15.60 -0.34 11.95
CA PHE A 368 15.80 -1.23 10.83
C PHE A 368 15.75 -2.68 11.28
N ILE A 369 15.20 -3.52 10.42
CA ILE A 369 15.18 -4.97 10.56
C ILE A 369 15.87 -5.57 9.34
N TYR A 370 16.90 -6.39 9.56
CA TYR A 370 17.56 -7.18 8.52
C TYR A 370 17.35 -8.66 8.74
N ARG A 371 16.69 -9.34 7.78
CA ARG A 371 16.43 -10.78 7.82
C ARG A 371 17.58 -11.53 7.19
N PHE A 372 18.49 -12.10 8.03
CA PHE A 372 19.59 -12.92 7.54
C PHE A 372 19.14 -14.36 7.23
N LEU A 373 18.19 -14.91 8.00
CA LEU A 373 17.48 -16.13 7.66
C LEU A 373 16.02 -15.76 7.31
N TYR A 374 15.66 -15.98 6.04
CA TYR A 374 14.35 -15.65 5.55
C TYR A 374 13.68 -16.91 4.99
N THR A 375 12.71 -17.45 5.72
CA THR A 375 11.91 -18.62 5.35
C THR A 375 10.42 -18.28 5.33
N PRO A 376 9.57 -19.08 4.69
CA PRO A 376 8.15 -18.77 4.55
C PRO A 376 7.34 -18.75 5.85
N LYS A 377 7.86 -19.31 6.93
CA LYS A 377 7.15 -19.43 8.22
C LYS A 377 7.92 -18.89 9.41
N PHE A 378 9.21 -18.73 9.26
CA PHE A 378 10.10 -18.38 10.34
C PHE A 378 11.26 -17.54 9.80
N ASN A 379 11.52 -16.39 10.42
CA ASN A 379 12.61 -15.52 10.04
C ASN A 379 13.49 -15.24 11.26
N LEU A 380 14.79 -15.14 11.05
CA LEU A 380 15.73 -14.59 12.02
C LEU A 380 16.27 -13.27 11.49
N CYS A 381 16.26 -12.28 12.36
CA CYS A 381 16.60 -10.90 12.02
C CYS A 381 17.59 -10.31 13.02
N VAL A 382 18.36 -9.34 12.54
CA VAL A 382 19.03 -8.34 13.38
C VAL A 382 18.20 -7.07 13.33
N THR A 383 18.04 -6.41 14.48
CA THR A 383 17.34 -5.14 14.62
C THR A 383 18.25 -4.08 15.21
N ALA A 384 18.04 -2.83 14.77
CA ALA A 384 18.65 -1.66 15.35
C ALA A 384 17.61 -0.55 15.40
N ASP A 385 17.26 -0.09 16.61
CA ASP A 385 16.18 0.85 16.86
C ASP A 385 16.69 2.02 17.72
N VAL A 386 16.09 3.19 17.53
CA VAL A 386 16.36 4.39 18.33
C VAL A 386 15.04 4.90 18.92
N PRO A 387 14.70 4.52 20.15
CA PRO A 387 13.61 5.10 20.91
C PRO A 387 13.95 6.49 21.46
N PHE A 388 12.98 7.40 21.38
CA PHE A 388 12.93 8.68 22.06
C PHE A 388 11.88 8.56 23.16
N ASN A 389 12.31 8.71 24.41
CA ASN A 389 11.46 8.51 25.56
C ASN A 389 11.32 9.85 26.31
N VAL A 390 10.10 10.34 26.39
CA VAL A 390 9.78 11.51 27.24
C VAL A 390 9.29 10.96 28.57
N VAL A 391 10.03 11.25 29.62
CA VAL A 391 9.74 10.79 31.00
C VAL A 391 9.12 11.94 31.77
N PHE A 392 8.06 11.66 32.52
CA PHE A 392 7.28 12.65 33.26
C PHE A 392 7.25 12.30 34.74
N ARG A 393 7.40 13.32 35.58
CA ARG A 393 7.25 13.23 37.04
C ARG A 393 6.92 14.60 37.64
N SER A 394 6.76 14.66 38.94
CA SER A 394 6.75 15.93 39.70
C SER A 394 8.09 16.09 40.41
N ASP A 395 8.63 17.33 40.43
CA ASP A 395 9.77 17.70 41.24
C ASP A 395 9.36 17.88 42.72
N ASP A 396 10.28 18.35 43.57
CA ASP A 396 10.03 18.51 45.02
C ASP A 396 9.18 19.73 45.35
N LYS A 397 8.93 20.61 44.37
CA LYS A 397 7.99 21.73 44.45
C LYS A 397 6.65 21.48 43.78
N GLU A 398 6.38 20.24 43.39
CA GLU A 398 5.15 19.81 42.74
C GLU A 398 4.98 20.33 41.30
N HIS A 399 6.05 20.86 40.64
CA HIS A 399 6.02 21.16 39.21
C HIS A 399 6.00 19.86 38.39
N ASN A 400 5.24 19.84 37.31
CA ASN A 400 5.26 18.76 36.34
C ASN A 400 6.51 18.90 35.46
N VAL A 401 7.50 18.10 35.71
CA VAL A 401 8.77 18.12 34.97
C VAL A 401 8.88 16.98 34.00
N SER A 402 9.62 17.18 32.92
CA SER A 402 9.92 16.15 31.93
C SER A 402 11.37 16.16 31.50
N THR A 403 11.83 15.03 31.01
CA THR A 403 13.14 14.90 30.38
C THR A 403 13.07 13.99 29.16
N LEU A 404 13.96 14.21 28.19
CA LEU A 404 14.07 13.40 26.99
C LEU A 404 15.23 12.42 27.13
N LEU A 405 14.92 11.12 27.18
CA LEU A 405 15.89 10.04 27.21
C LEU A 405 15.97 9.36 25.82
N ILE A 406 17.09 9.49 25.14
CA ILE A 406 17.35 8.79 23.88
C ILE A 406 18.07 7.49 24.18
N THR A 407 17.54 6.38 23.64
CA THR A 407 18.14 5.05 23.80
C THR A 407 18.49 4.44 22.45
N SER A 408 19.47 3.57 22.41
CA SER A 408 19.82 2.77 21.23
C SER A 408 19.62 1.31 21.55
N HIS A 409 18.89 0.60 20.70
CA HIS A 409 18.59 -0.81 20.87
C HIS A 409 19.21 -1.62 19.74
N ILE A 410 19.92 -2.67 20.06
CA ILE A 410 20.41 -3.66 19.10
C ILE A 410 19.97 -5.04 19.59
N GLY A 411 19.41 -5.85 18.71
CA GLY A 411 18.90 -7.15 19.11
C GLY A 411 18.75 -8.17 17.99
N LEU A 412 18.43 -9.38 18.41
CA LEU A 412 18.01 -10.47 17.56
C LEU A 412 16.50 -10.61 17.64
N GLN A 413 15.86 -10.76 16.48
CA GLN A 413 14.43 -10.91 16.38
C GLN A 413 14.07 -12.19 15.64
N THR A 414 13.07 -12.88 16.16
CA THR A 414 12.45 -14.06 15.55
C THR A 414 11.03 -13.71 15.16
N GLU A 415 10.68 -13.90 13.88
CA GLU A 415 9.31 -13.73 13.37
C GLU A 415 8.73 -15.10 13.07
N ILE A 416 7.61 -15.45 13.68
CA ILE A 416 6.93 -16.75 13.51
C ILE A 416 5.54 -16.49 12.92
N MET A 417 5.29 -17.02 11.73
CA MET A 417 3.98 -16.95 11.10
C MET A 417 3.01 -17.93 11.76
N LEU A 418 1.95 -17.43 12.37
CA LEU A 418 0.87 -18.25 12.92
C LEU A 418 -0.17 -18.63 11.85
N ASN A 419 -0.56 -17.67 11.04
CA ASN A 419 -1.53 -17.90 9.96
C ASN A 419 -1.29 -16.89 8.81
N ARG A 420 -2.24 -16.84 7.85
CA ARG A 420 -2.16 -15.96 6.68
C ARG A 420 -1.91 -14.49 7.05
N LYS A 421 -2.55 -14.00 8.11
CA LYS A 421 -2.58 -12.56 8.48
C LYS A 421 -1.83 -12.24 9.78
N LEU A 422 -1.33 -13.23 10.52
CA LEU A 422 -0.82 -13.04 11.87
C LEU A 422 0.57 -13.62 12.06
N ASP A 423 1.46 -12.81 12.67
CA ASP A 423 2.78 -13.21 13.13
C ASP A 423 2.92 -12.98 14.64
N ILE A 424 3.67 -13.85 15.32
CA ILE A 424 4.26 -13.56 16.63
C ILE A 424 5.72 -13.21 16.41
N VAL A 425 6.16 -12.18 17.10
CA VAL A 425 7.54 -11.69 17.04
C VAL A 425 8.13 -11.69 18.45
N PHE A 426 9.31 -12.30 18.57
CA PHE A 426 10.12 -12.26 19.77
C PHE A 426 11.42 -11.54 19.44
N GLN A 427 11.81 -10.59 20.27
CA GLN A 427 13.06 -9.86 20.13
C GLN A 427 13.78 -9.87 21.49
N ALA A 428 15.09 -10.05 21.48
CA ALA A 428 15.95 -9.91 22.64
C ALA A 428 17.22 -9.17 22.24
N GLY A 429 17.71 -8.34 23.12
CA GLY A 429 18.88 -7.52 22.81
C GLY A 429 19.37 -6.71 23.99
N VAL A 430 20.19 -5.73 23.66
CA VAL A 430 20.73 -4.76 24.60
C VAL A 430 20.25 -3.36 24.24
N SER A 431 19.88 -2.59 25.25
CA SER A 431 19.66 -1.15 25.16
C SER A 431 20.88 -0.45 25.73
N SER A 432 21.19 0.71 25.20
CA SER A 432 22.19 1.63 25.73
C SER A 432 21.64 3.03 25.75
N SER A 433 21.77 3.70 26.88
CA SER A 433 21.54 5.14 27.02
C SER A 433 22.75 5.75 27.73
N GLY A 434 22.96 7.05 27.58
CA GLY A 434 23.75 7.76 28.56
C GLY A 434 22.97 7.87 29.88
N VAL A 435 23.69 8.07 31.00
CA VAL A 435 23.07 8.54 32.24
C VAL A 435 22.53 9.94 31.96
N HIS A 436 21.22 10.13 32.13
CA HIS A 436 20.54 11.35 31.76
C HIS A 436 19.80 11.94 32.97
N GLY A 437 19.94 13.25 33.18
CA GLY A 437 19.17 14.13 34.04
C GLY A 437 18.48 15.19 33.19
N ASN A 438 18.72 16.48 33.52
CA ASN A 438 18.15 17.65 32.82
C ASN A 438 16.61 17.65 32.81
N TRP A 439 16.04 17.62 33.99
CA TRP A 439 14.61 17.72 34.16
C TRP A 439 14.16 19.18 34.06
N GLN A 440 13.17 19.45 33.24
CA GLN A 440 12.67 20.79 33.00
C GLN A 440 11.14 20.83 33.07
N TYR A 441 10.63 22.03 33.45
CA TYR A 441 9.24 22.36 33.35
C TYR A 441 9.05 23.66 32.57
N ASN A 442 7.90 23.81 31.97
CA ASN A 442 7.53 25.03 31.28
C ASN A 442 6.53 25.81 32.11
N GLU A 443 6.74 27.13 32.24
CA GLU A 443 5.81 28.06 32.89
C GLU A 443 5.40 29.14 31.89
N GLY A 444 4.09 29.42 31.84
CA GLY A 444 3.47 30.33 30.86
C GLY A 444 2.81 29.58 29.73
N ASP A 445 1.90 30.27 29.01
CA ASP A 445 1.15 29.74 27.88
C ASP A 445 1.67 30.31 26.55
N GLY A 446 1.68 29.48 25.50
CA GLY A 446 2.01 29.90 24.13
C GLY A 446 3.45 30.39 23.95
N GLU A 447 3.63 31.52 23.25
CA GLU A 447 4.94 32.10 22.92
C GLU A 447 5.72 32.62 24.13
N ASP A 448 5.03 32.94 25.23
CA ASP A 448 5.65 33.39 26.48
C ASP A 448 6.12 32.25 27.40
N SER A 449 5.96 30.99 26.96
CA SER A 449 6.42 29.82 27.71
C SER A 449 7.93 29.84 27.89
N LYS A 450 8.38 29.80 29.13
CA LYS A 450 9.80 29.71 29.50
C LYS A 450 10.09 28.37 30.12
N SER A 451 11.19 27.75 29.71
CA SER A 451 11.68 26.50 30.29
C SER A 451 12.57 26.81 31.48
N TYR A 452 12.32 26.13 32.58
CA TYR A 452 13.07 26.21 33.82
C TYR A 452 13.59 24.83 34.21
N ASP A 453 14.75 24.80 34.87
CA ASP A 453 15.28 23.56 35.43
C ASP A 453 14.47 23.16 36.67
N ALA A 454 14.26 21.87 36.84
CA ALA A 454 13.55 21.30 37.99
C ALA A 454 14.32 21.55 39.30
N GLU A 455 13.58 21.72 40.40
CA GLU A 455 14.17 21.95 41.72
C GLU A 455 14.17 20.67 42.57
N TRP A 456 15.35 20.27 43.03
CA TRP A 456 15.56 19.05 43.81
C TRP A 456 16.13 19.35 45.19
N SER A 457 15.63 18.63 46.20
CA SER A 457 16.04 18.75 47.59
C SER A 457 17.31 17.87 47.89
N ASP A 458 17.48 17.41 49.09
CA ASP A 458 18.69 16.78 49.65
C ASP A 458 19.21 15.55 48.88
N LEU A 459 18.37 14.87 48.11
CA LEU A 459 18.80 13.69 47.32
C LEU A 459 19.44 14.05 45.96
N GLY A 460 19.35 15.32 45.56
CA GLY A 460 19.85 15.80 44.29
C GLY A 460 18.98 15.38 43.08
N GLU A 461 19.42 15.74 41.89
CA GLU A 461 18.71 15.47 40.64
C GLU A 461 18.65 13.97 40.33
N PRO A 462 17.44 13.39 40.12
CA PRO A 462 17.33 11.98 39.76
C PRO A 462 17.84 11.75 38.33
N THR A 463 18.64 10.72 38.16
CA THR A 463 19.17 10.33 36.86
C THR A 463 18.49 9.08 36.33
N LEU A 464 18.39 9.01 35.01
CA LEU A 464 17.82 7.88 34.28
C LEU A 464 18.90 7.14 33.52
N ASP A 465 18.88 5.81 33.60
CA ASP A 465 19.70 4.93 32.80
C ASP A 465 18.84 3.75 32.31
N ALA A 466 18.64 3.68 31.01
CA ALA A 466 17.92 2.60 30.35
C ALA A 466 18.85 1.55 29.72
N SER A 467 20.13 1.55 30.09
CA SER A 467 21.09 0.54 29.64
C SER A 467 20.79 -0.80 30.30
N ALA A 468 20.31 -1.76 29.51
CA ALA A 468 19.88 -3.06 30.03
C ALA A 468 19.77 -4.12 28.91
N MET A 469 19.67 -5.38 29.33
CA MET A 469 19.14 -6.42 28.46
C MET A 469 17.60 -6.30 28.39
N TYR A 470 17.04 -6.43 27.21
CA TYR A 470 15.59 -6.36 27.01
C TYR A 470 15.05 -7.56 26.25
N VAL A 471 13.77 -7.84 26.45
CA VAL A 471 12.95 -8.70 25.62
C VAL A 471 11.74 -7.93 25.13
N ASN A 472 11.30 -8.23 23.93
CA ASN A 472 10.10 -7.67 23.33
C ASN A 472 9.27 -8.80 22.72
N ILE A 473 7.98 -8.79 22.99
CA ILE A 473 7.00 -9.68 22.36
C ILE A 473 6.01 -8.82 21.63
N SER A 474 5.75 -9.15 20.37
CA SER A 474 4.70 -8.46 19.62
C SER A 474 3.85 -9.42 18.79
N ILE A 475 2.59 -9.02 18.60
CA ILE A 475 1.65 -9.66 17.70
C ILE A 475 1.45 -8.72 16.54
N ARG A 476 1.73 -9.20 15.32
CA ARG A 476 1.72 -8.40 14.11
C ARG A 476 0.66 -8.89 13.14
N PHE A 477 -0.10 -7.96 12.59
CA PHE A 477 -1.16 -8.19 11.61
C PHE A 477 -0.73 -7.68 10.24
N LEU A 478 -0.99 -8.48 9.20
CA LEU A 478 -0.81 -8.09 7.81
C LEU A 478 -2.19 -7.91 7.15
N SER A 479 -2.39 -6.79 6.47
CA SER A 479 -3.57 -6.58 5.63
C SER A 479 -3.38 -7.35 4.32
N ILE A 480 -3.85 -8.60 4.30
CA ILE A 480 -3.92 -9.46 3.12
C ILE A 480 -5.40 -9.71 2.86
N ASP A 481 -5.91 -9.17 1.78
CA ASP A 481 -7.30 -9.36 1.36
C ASP A 481 -7.57 -10.76 0.84
#